data_e92b4fc8bdbce3ed1abc3b6e07f0ae31
#
_entry.id   e92b4fc8bdbce3ed1abc3b6e07f0ae31
#
_cell.length_a   1.000
_cell.length_b   1.000
_cell.length_c   1.000
_cell.angle_alpha   90.00
_cell.angle_beta   90.00
_cell.angle_gamma   90.00
#
_symmetry.space_group_name_H-M   'P 1'
#
loop_
_entity.id
_entity.type
_entity.pdbx_description
1 polymer ?
#
loop_
_entity_poly.entity_id
_entity_poly.type
_entity_poly.pdbx_seq_one_letter_code
_entity_poly.pdbx_strand_id
1 'polypeptide(L)'
;LDSVAIRIPAHPVARSLLKAAGRPIAAPSANRSGAVSPTTPLHVAESLGGRVGLILAAGRCPVGVESTVLDLTGETPVLLRPGGVIVEDLEALLGVSVLRPSPAGEPDAPKSPGQLASHYAPGVPVKLGVHGAAADEALLAFGPDTFIRGGATRLNLSPQGDLHEAAANLFAMLRALDRPEHAAIAVMPIPETGLGAAINDRLRRAAAPRMPLPFPATPRQD
;
A
#
# COMPACT_ATOMS: atom_id res chain seq x y z
N LEU A 1 23.31 7.58 -1.11
CA LEU A 1 22.66 7.52 -2.44
C LEU A 1 22.93 8.82 -3.17
N ASP A 2 23.20 8.75 -4.47
CA ASP A 2 23.49 9.91 -5.33
C ASP A 2 22.22 10.60 -5.83
N SER A 3 21.06 10.15 -5.38
CA SER A 3 19.74 10.66 -5.76
C SER A 3 18.81 10.78 -4.56
N VAL A 4 17.78 11.61 -4.69
CA VAL A 4 16.73 11.82 -3.67
C VAL A 4 15.35 11.75 -4.33
N ALA A 5 14.39 11.10 -3.67
CA ALA A 5 13.01 11.09 -4.10
C ALA A 5 12.29 12.38 -3.64
N ILE A 6 11.69 13.09 -4.59
CA ILE A 6 10.93 14.32 -4.35
C ILE A 6 9.46 14.07 -4.67
N ARG A 7 8.57 14.58 -3.82
CA ARG A 7 7.12 14.54 -4.01
C ARG A 7 6.51 15.90 -3.69
N ILE A 8 5.61 16.37 -4.55
CA ILE A 8 4.74 17.51 -4.30
C ILE A 8 3.33 16.94 -4.03
N PRO A 9 2.80 17.00 -2.80
CA PRO A 9 1.49 16.44 -2.50
C PRO A 9 0.37 17.29 -3.14
N ALA A 10 -0.69 16.62 -3.62
CA ALA A 10 -1.90 17.28 -4.11
C ALA A 10 -2.80 17.76 -2.95
N HIS A 11 -2.74 17.12 -1.80
CA HIS A 11 -3.64 17.36 -0.67
C HIS A 11 -3.45 18.79 -0.09
N PRO A 12 -4.55 19.60 0.04
CA PRO A 12 -4.45 21.01 0.42
C PRO A 12 -3.84 21.23 1.81
N VAL A 13 -4.17 20.41 2.80
CA VAL A 13 -3.60 20.50 4.16
C VAL A 13 -2.10 20.21 4.14
N ALA A 14 -1.65 19.20 3.41
CA ALA A 14 -0.22 18.89 3.28
C ALA A 14 0.54 20.04 2.58
N ARG A 15 -0.05 20.66 1.54
CA ARG A 15 0.53 21.83 0.86
C ARG A 15 0.61 23.05 1.77
N SER A 16 -0.44 23.29 2.55
CA SER A 16 -0.46 24.39 3.53
C SER A 16 0.60 24.20 4.60
N LEU A 17 0.78 22.97 5.11
CA LEU A 17 1.84 22.63 6.05
C LEU A 17 3.24 22.91 5.46
N LEU A 18 3.50 22.42 4.24
CA LEU A 18 4.78 22.64 3.56
C LEU A 18 5.06 24.13 3.33
N LYS A 19 4.04 24.91 2.94
CA LYS A 19 4.14 26.36 2.77
C LYS A 19 4.46 27.05 4.09
N ALA A 20 3.80 26.67 5.17
CA ALA A 20 4.04 27.22 6.51
C ALA A 20 5.43 26.85 7.05
N ALA A 21 5.89 25.62 6.79
CA ALA A 21 7.21 25.15 7.21
C ALA A 21 8.36 25.83 6.46
N GLY A 22 8.14 26.29 5.21
CA GLY A 22 9.14 26.96 4.38
C GLY A 22 10.35 26.09 4.02
N ARG A 23 10.24 24.76 4.14
CA ARG A 23 11.34 23.80 3.91
C ARG A 23 10.82 22.43 3.52
N PRO A 24 11.64 21.59 2.85
CA PRO A 24 11.30 20.19 2.61
C PRO A 24 11.09 19.41 3.90
N ILE A 25 10.15 18.44 3.88
CA ILE A 25 9.83 17.60 5.02
C ILE A 25 9.99 16.13 4.60
N ALA A 26 10.75 15.35 5.35
CA ALA A 26 10.80 13.90 5.20
C ALA A 26 9.48 13.29 5.69
N ALA A 27 8.79 12.55 4.83
CA ALA A 27 7.44 12.04 5.11
C ALA A 27 7.32 10.55 4.80
N PRO A 28 7.76 9.66 5.71
CA PRO A 28 7.47 8.23 5.61
C PRO A 28 5.98 7.95 5.86
N SER A 29 5.55 6.71 5.63
CA SER A 29 4.20 6.27 6.02
C SER A 29 4.05 6.31 7.55
N ALA A 30 2.88 6.78 8.03
CA ALA A 30 2.62 6.98 9.46
C ALA A 30 2.08 5.70 10.13
N ASN A 31 2.84 4.59 10.05
CA ASN A 31 2.55 3.28 10.64
C ASN A 31 3.83 2.60 11.14
N ARG A 32 3.69 1.49 11.84
CA ARG A 32 4.82 0.60 12.15
C ARG A 32 5.40 0.03 10.86
N SER A 33 6.73 -0.07 10.78
CA SER A 33 7.41 -0.65 9.61
C SER A 33 6.87 -2.03 9.27
N GLY A 34 6.62 -2.28 7.98
CA GLY A 34 6.09 -3.54 7.48
C GLY A 34 4.58 -3.75 7.64
N ALA A 35 3.91 -3.00 8.51
CA ALA A 35 2.47 -3.11 8.73
C ALA A 35 1.65 -2.44 7.61
N VAL A 36 0.33 -2.72 7.59
CA VAL A 36 -0.63 -2.12 6.65
C VAL A 36 -0.64 -0.60 6.77
N SER A 37 -0.51 0.11 5.65
CA SER A 37 -0.50 1.57 5.61
C SER A 37 -1.79 2.19 6.16
N PRO A 38 -1.71 3.34 6.86
CA PRO A 38 -2.89 4.07 7.32
C PRO A 38 -3.52 4.86 6.18
N THR A 39 -4.85 4.93 6.15
CA THR A 39 -5.64 5.74 5.21
C THR A 39 -6.56 6.74 5.90
N THR A 40 -6.58 6.73 7.23
CA THR A 40 -7.34 7.67 8.06
C THR A 40 -6.51 8.16 9.25
N PRO A 41 -6.85 9.30 9.86
CA PRO A 41 -6.20 9.77 11.09
C PRO A 41 -6.30 8.75 12.25
N LEU A 42 -7.41 8.01 12.35
CA LEU A 42 -7.59 6.96 13.35
C LEU A 42 -6.58 5.82 13.15
N HIS A 43 -6.35 5.37 11.92
CA HIS A 43 -5.32 4.36 11.64
C HIS A 43 -3.92 4.81 12.05
N VAL A 44 -3.62 6.11 11.94
CA VAL A 44 -2.34 6.67 12.43
C VAL A 44 -2.28 6.61 13.95
N ALA A 45 -3.33 7.05 14.64
CA ALA A 45 -3.42 7.02 16.10
C ALA A 45 -3.29 5.58 16.64
N GLU A 46 -3.96 4.62 16.04
CA GLU A 46 -3.86 3.20 16.39
C GLU A 46 -2.45 2.62 16.15
N SER A 47 -1.79 3.01 15.06
CA SER A 47 -0.48 2.47 14.70
C SER A 47 0.66 3.07 15.52
N LEU A 48 0.63 4.36 15.79
CA LEU A 48 1.73 5.11 16.40
C LEU A 48 1.45 5.50 17.86
N GLY A 49 0.16 5.56 18.26
CA GLY A 49 -0.22 5.94 19.62
C GLY A 49 0.44 7.25 20.08
N GLY A 50 0.96 7.28 21.30
CA GLY A 50 1.65 8.45 21.87
C GLY A 50 3.05 8.75 21.30
N ARG A 51 3.49 8.06 20.23
CA ARG A 51 4.82 8.29 19.61
C ARG A 51 4.87 9.53 18.72
N VAL A 52 3.73 10.12 18.37
CA VAL A 52 3.62 11.36 17.60
C VAL A 52 2.88 12.40 18.44
N GLY A 53 3.39 13.63 18.47
CA GLY A 53 2.81 14.70 19.28
C GLY A 53 1.56 15.33 18.66
N LEU A 54 1.36 15.18 17.35
CA LEU A 54 0.25 15.80 16.62
C LEU A 54 -0.12 14.98 15.38
N ILE A 55 -1.41 14.84 15.12
CA ILE A 55 -1.97 14.27 13.89
C ILE A 55 -2.86 15.33 13.23
N LEU A 56 -2.50 15.76 12.02
CA LEU A 56 -3.37 16.64 11.23
C LEU A 56 -4.47 15.81 10.59
N ALA A 57 -5.66 15.86 11.19
CA ALA A 57 -6.80 15.09 10.75
C ALA A 57 -7.48 15.76 9.55
N ALA A 58 -7.22 15.27 8.35
CA ALA A 58 -7.75 15.81 7.10
C ALA A 58 -8.64 14.82 6.33
N GLY A 59 -9.26 13.90 7.05
CA GLY A 59 -10.16 12.89 6.48
C GLY A 59 -9.42 11.66 5.95
N ARG A 60 -10.12 10.89 5.11
CA ARG A 60 -9.62 9.68 4.46
C ARG A 60 -8.75 10.01 3.25
N CYS A 61 -7.71 9.21 3.02
CA CYS A 61 -6.92 9.30 1.79
C CYS A 61 -7.77 8.94 0.56
N PRO A 62 -7.91 9.84 -0.43
CA PRO A 62 -8.84 9.62 -1.55
C PRO A 62 -8.37 8.53 -2.52
N VAL A 63 -7.06 8.36 -2.71
CA VAL A 63 -6.49 7.36 -3.63
C VAL A 63 -6.31 6.00 -2.97
N GLY A 64 -6.00 5.96 -1.68
CA GLY A 64 -5.86 4.75 -0.87
C GLY A 64 -4.54 4.00 -1.00
N VAL A 65 -3.83 4.12 -2.11
CA VAL A 65 -2.47 3.60 -2.31
C VAL A 65 -1.46 4.74 -2.39
N GLU A 66 -0.18 4.43 -2.16
CA GLU A 66 0.88 5.42 -2.19
C GLU A 66 1.16 5.92 -3.61
N SER A 67 1.90 7.02 -3.70
CA SER A 67 2.35 7.61 -4.96
C SER A 67 3.20 6.65 -5.78
N THR A 68 3.06 6.74 -7.09
CA THR A 68 3.96 6.15 -8.07
C THR A 68 5.35 6.75 -7.88
N VAL A 69 6.39 5.92 -7.97
CA VAL A 69 7.79 6.36 -7.90
C VAL A 69 8.47 6.07 -9.22
N LEU A 70 8.98 7.12 -9.83
CA LEU A 70 9.68 7.08 -11.11
C LEU A 70 11.14 7.50 -10.90
N ASP A 71 12.08 6.71 -11.38
CA ASP A 71 13.48 7.07 -11.47
C ASP A 71 13.73 7.78 -12.81
N LEU A 72 14.17 9.03 -12.72
CA LEU A 72 14.47 9.90 -13.87
C LEU A 72 15.96 10.28 -13.93
N THR A 73 16.81 9.55 -13.20
CA THR A 73 18.26 9.83 -13.14
C THR A 73 19.01 9.33 -14.38
N GLY A 74 18.44 8.38 -15.13
CA GLY A 74 18.97 7.86 -16.39
C GLY A 74 18.29 8.43 -17.61
N GLU A 75 18.71 8.00 -18.80
CA GLU A 75 18.12 8.44 -20.08
C GLU A 75 16.67 7.94 -20.27
N THR A 76 16.36 6.77 -19.74
CA THR A 76 15.02 6.17 -19.83
C THR A 76 14.37 6.14 -18.46
N PRO A 77 13.14 6.65 -18.31
CA PRO A 77 12.39 6.58 -17.06
C PRO A 77 12.18 5.12 -16.61
N VAL A 78 12.36 4.87 -15.31
CA VAL A 78 12.16 3.53 -14.72
C VAL A 78 11.12 3.58 -13.61
N LEU A 79 10.09 2.74 -13.71
CA LEU A 79 9.07 2.60 -12.67
C LEU A 79 9.65 1.84 -11.47
N LEU A 80 9.93 2.54 -10.36
CA LEU A 80 10.40 1.90 -9.13
C LEU A 80 9.27 1.34 -8.27
N ARG A 81 8.08 1.95 -8.33
CA ARG A 81 6.90 1.49 -7.60
C ARG A 81 5.62 1.94 -8.31
N PRO A 82 4.72 1.03 -8.68
CA PRO A 82 3.38 1.41 -9.15
C PRO A 82 2.59 2.05 -8.00
N GLY A 83 1.75 3.04 -8.30
CA GLY A 83 1.00 3.80 -7.30
C GLY A 83 -0.21 4.52 -7.88
N GLY A 84 -0.61 5.63 -7.24
CA GLY A 84 -1.85 6.35 -7.57
C GLY A 84 -1.90 7.02 -8.95
N VAL A 85 -0.76 7.21 -9.62
CA VAL A 85 -0.70 7.62 -11.03
C VAL A 85 -0.34 6.38 -11.86
N ILE A 86 -1.18 6.03 -12.81
CA ILE A 86 -0.94 4.85 -13.67
C ILE A 86 0.19 5.11 -14.65
N VAL A 87 0.89 4.06 -15.05
CA VAL A 87 2.08 4.21 -15.90
C VAL A 87 1.72 4.68 -17.30
N GLU A 88 0.56 4.31 -17.79
CA GLU A 88 0.02 4.73 -19.09
C GLU A 88 -0.13 6.27 -19.18
N ASP A 89 -0.59 6.92 -18.09
CA ASP A 89 -0.70 8.38 -18.01
C ASP A 89 0.70 9.04 -18.00
N LEU A 90 1.67 8.39 -17.34
CA LEU A 90 3.07 8.88 -17.32
C LEU A 90 3.71 8.76 -18.68
N GLU A 91 3.54 7.66 -19.39
CA GLU A 91 4.04 7.45 -20.75
C GLU A 91 3.43 8.47 -21.73
N ALA A 92 2.11 8.71 -21.62
CA ALA A 92 1.41 9.71 -22.43
C ALA A 92 1.94 11.13 -22.16
N LEU A 93 2.21 11.47 -20.89
CA LEU A 93 2.74 12.79 -20.50
C LEU A 93 4.19 12.99 -20.92
N LEU A 94 5.02 11.96 -20.79
CA LEU A 94 6.46 12.03 -21.06
C LEU A 94 6.79 11.85 -22.57
N GLY A 95 5.86 11.25 -23.32
CA GLY A 95 6.09 10.93 -24.74
C GLY A 95 7.10 9.80 -24.98
N VAL A 96 7.47 9.05 -23.92
CA VAL A 96 8.41 7.93 -23.97
C VAL A 96 7.91 6.77 -23.12
N SER A 97 8.33 5.55 -23.45
CA SER A 97 8.01 4.37 -22.66
C SER A 97 8.74 4.38 -21.32
N VAL A 98 8.07 3.88 -20.28
CA VAL A 98 8.60 3.71 -18.93
C VAL A 98 9.03 2.27 -18.73
N LEU A 99 10.31 2.05 -18.42
CA LEU A 99 10.82 0.71 -18.11
C LEU A 99 10.18 0.19 -16.83
N ARG A 100 9.74 -1.06 -16.86
CA ARG A 100 9.18 -1.78 -15.72
C ARG A 100 10.18 -2.88 -15.34
N PRO A 101 10.91 -2.74 -14.22
CA PRO A 101 11.83 -3.79 -13.78
C PRO A 101 11.11 -5.12 -13.61
N SER A 102 11.76 -6.20 -14.06
CA SER A 102 11.25 -7.55 -13.82
C SER A 102 11.22 -7.85 -12.32
N PRO A 103 10.21 -8.56 -11.81
CA PRO A 103 10.18 -9.00 -10.41
C PRO A 103 11.34 -9.92 -10.00
N ALA A 104 12.11 -10.43 -10.97
CA ALA A 104 13.15 -11.44 -10.78
C ALA A 104 14.49 -10.91 -10.24
N GLY A 105 14.64 -9.60 -10.00
CA GLY A 105 15.84 -9.01 -9.43
C GLY A 105 15.49 -8.19 -8.19
N GLU A 106 15.64 -8.75 -6.99
CA GLU A 106 15.70 -7.91 -5.79
C GLU A 106 16.96 -7.07 -5.89
N PRO A 107 16.85 -5.72 -5.88
CA PRO A 107 18.04 -4.90 -5.79
C PRO A 107 18.72 -5.16 -4.44
N ASP A 108 20.05 -5.27 -4.43
CA ASP A 108 20.86 -5.40 -3.21
C ASP A 108 20.56 -4.31 -2.15
N ALA A 109 19.90 -3.22 -2.57
CA ALA A 109 19.39 -2.17 -1.69
C ALA A 109 18.09 -1.56 -2.28
N PRO A 110 17.04 -1.34 -1.47
CA PRO A 110 15.82 -0.67 -1.91
C PRO A 110 16.11 0.75 -2.39
N LYS A 111 15.73 1.09 -3.62
CA LYS A 111 15.83 2.45 -4.19
C LYS A 111 14.63 3.33 -3.83
N SER A 112 13.54 2.74 -3.35
CA SER A 112 12.35 3.48 -2.91
C SER A 112 11.65 2.80 -1.74
N PRO A 113 10.88 3.55 -0.90
CA PRO A 113 10.07 2.97 0.15
C PRO A 113 9.05 1.97 -0.42
N GLY A 114 8.85 0.84 0.30
CA GLY A 114 7.90 -0.20 -0.10
C GLY A 114 8.45 -1.22 -1.11
N GLN A 115 9.75 -1.23 -1.39
CA GLN A 115 10.40 -2.25 -2.24
C GLN A 115 10.83 -3.50 -1.48
N LEU A 116 10.72 -3.54 -0.16
CA LEU A 116 10.98 -4.77 0.61
C LEU A 116 10.03 -5.88 0.16
N ALA A 117 10.54 -7.11 0.08
CA ALA A 117 9.76 -8.27 -0.34
C ALA A 117 8.49 -8.44 0.51
N SER A 118 8.60 -8.33 1.84
CA SER A 118 7.46 -8.29 2.77
C SER A 118 7.22 -6.87 3.27
N HIS A 119 6.07 -6.33 2.96
CA HIS A 119 5.59 -5.01 3.37
C HIS A 119 4.05 -4.98 3.34
N TYR A 120 3.41 -4.02 4.00
CA TYR A 120 1.94 -3.90 4.06
C TYR A 120 1.25 -5.11 4.68
N ALA A 121 1.96 -5.92 5.45
CA ALA A 121 1.49 -7.21 5.93
C ALA A 121 0.53 -7.07 7.13
N PRO A 122 -0.71 -7.62 7.03
CA PRO A 122 -1.61 -7.79 8.17
C PRO A 122 -1.03 -8.77 9.20
N GLY A 123 -1.61 -8.83 10.40
CA GLY A 123 -1.27 -9.81 11.42
C GLY A 123 -1.48 -11.25 10.96
N VAL A 124 -2.57 -11.52 10.27
CA VAL A 124 -2.92 -12.82 9.71
C VAL A 124 -2.37 -13.02 8.29
N PRO A 125 -2.15 -14.26 7.83
CA PRO A 125 -1.70 -14.57 6.46
C PRO A 125 -2.64 -14.02 5.39
N VAL A 126 -2.10 -13.70 4.21
CA VAL A 126 -2.87 -13.29 3.02
C VAL A 126 -2.73 -14.34 1.93
N LYS A 127 -3.84 -14.82 1.37
CA LYS A 127 -3.91 -15.77 0.25
C LYS A 127 -4.45 -15.04 -0.98
N LEU A 128 -3.72 -15.08 -2.09
CA LEU A 128 -4.08 -14.36 -3.32
C LEU A 128 -4.71 -15.26 -4.36
N GLY A 129 -5.51 -14.67 -5.25
CA GLY A 129 -6.06 -15.33 -6.42
C GLY A 129 -7.11 -16.41 -6.08
N VAL A 130 -7.80 -16.28 -4.96
CA VAL A 130 -8.79 -17.25 -4.52
C VAL A 130 -10.16 -17.00 -5.16
N HIS A 131 -10.93 -18.07 -5.39
CA HIS A 131 -12.32 -18.02 -5.85
C HIS A 131 -13.31 -18.50 -4.77
N GLY A 132 -12.88 -18.49 -3.52
CA GLY A 132 -13.65 -18.84 -2.33
C GLY A 132 -12.78 -18.73 -1.09
N ALA A 133 -13.40 -18.77 0.10
CA ALA A 133 -12.70 -18.73 1.37
C ALA A 133 -13.19 -19.85 2.29
N ALA A 134 -12.35 -20.36 3.18
CA ALA A 134 -12.76 -21.30 4.22
C ALA A 134 -13.69 -20.61 5.24
N ALA A 135 -14.37 -21.40 6.06
CA ALA A 135 -15.34 -20.87 7.02
C ALA A 135 -14.71 -20.00 8.10
N ASP A 136 -13.42 -20.20 8.41
CA ASP A 136 -12.62 -19.48 9.39
C ASP A 136 -11.73 -18.39 8.76
N GLU A 137 -11.79 -18.18 7.45
CA GLU A 137 -11.06 -17.12 6.73
C GLU A 137 -11.92 -15.87 6.53
N ALA A 138 -11.29 -14.72 6.43
CA ALA A 138 -11.93 -13.52 5.90
C ALA A 138 -11.83 -13.49 4.37
N LEU A 139 -12.85 -12.95 3.69
CA LEU A 139 -12.83 -12.76 2.24
C LEU A 139 -12.73 -11.28 1.88
N LEU A 140 -11.72 -10.93 1.10
CA LEU A 140 -11.59 -9.64 0.43
C LEU A 140 -11.92 -9.82 -1.05
N ALA A 141 -13.15 -9.46 -1.41
CA ALA A 141 -13.70 -9.63 -2.75
C ALA A 141 -13.40 -8.43 -3.66
N PHE A 142 -13.53 -8.64 -4.97
CA PHE A 142 -13.48 -7.62 -6.01
C PHE A 142 -14.42 -7.99 -7.15
N GLY A 143 -15.17 -7.02 -7.66
CA GLY A 143 -16.20 -7.24 -8.67
C GLY A 143 -17.43 -7.96 -8.10
N PRO A 144 -18.32 -8.48 -8.96
CA PRO A 144 -19.47 -9.24 -8.53
C PRO A 144 -19.06 -10.51 -7.78
N ASP A 145 -19.46 -10.66 -6.53
CA ASP A 145 -19.08 -11.77 -5.64
C ASP A 145 -20.26 -12.66 -5.20
N THR A 146 -21.42 -12.51 -5.87
CA THR A 146 -22.66 -13.19 -5.51
C THR A 146 -22.53 -14.72 -5.47
N PHE A 147 -21.66 -15.28 -6.30
CA PHE A 147 -21.45 -16.74 -6.39
C PHE A 147 -20.24 -17.22 -5.58
N ILE A 148 -19.48 -16.32 -4.95
CA ILE A 148 -18.34 -16.69 -4.13
C ILE A 148 -18.82 -17.20 -2.78
N ARG A 149 -18.35 -18.37 -2.36
CA ARG A 149 -18.74 -19.04 -1.12
C ARG A 149 -17.68 -18.90 -0.03
N GLY A 150 -18.12 -18.97 1.22
CA GLY A 150 -17.26 -18.97 2.41
C GLY A 150 -16.90 -17.59 2.91
N GLY A 151 -16.00 -17.57 3.88
CA GLY A 151 -15.54 -16.37 4.59
C GLY A 151 -16.37 -16.03 5.81
N ALA A 152 -15.75 -16.08 7.01
CA ALA A 152 -16.36 -15.65 8.27
C ALA A 152 -16.78 -14.18 8.24
N THR A 153 -15.95 -13.35 7.64
CA THR A 153 -16.20 -11.93 7.38
C THR A 153 -15.92 -11.63 5.91
N ARG A 154 -16.77 -10.84 5.28
CA ARG A 154 -16.65 -10.50 3.86
C ARG A 154 -16.67 -9.00 3.65
N LEU A 155 -15.67 -8.49 2.93
CA LEU A 155 -15.64 -7.13 2.41
C LEU A 155 -15.35 -7.17 0.91
N ASN A 156 -15.91 -6.21 0.16
CA ASN A 156 -15.69 -6.12 -1.27
C ASN A 156 -15.05 -4.77 -1.61
N LEU A 157 -13.88 -4.81 -2.21
CA LEU A 157 -13.11 -3.62 -2.59
C LEU A 157 -13.90 -2.71 -3.53
N SER A 158 -14.61 -3.30 -4.49
CA SER A 158 -15.56 -2.64 -5.39
C SER A 158 -16.49 -3.68 -6.01
N PRO A 159 -17.79 -3.71 -5.66
CA PRO A 159 -18.75 -4.65 -6.26
C PRO A 159 -18.91 -4.48 -7.77
N GLN A 160 -18.69 -3.27 -8.31
CA GLN A 160 -18.75 -2.96 -9.73
C GLN A 160 -17.45 -3.21 -10.46
N GLY A 161 -16.36 -3.61 -9.76
CA GLY A 161 -15.04 -3.81 -10.36
C GLY A 161 -14.30 -2.52 -10.71
N ASP A 162 -14.63 -1.40 -10.07
CA ASP A 162 -13.93 -0.13 -10.23
C ASP A 162 -12.59 -0.18 -9.46
N LEU A 163 -11.50 -0.03 -10.20
CA LEU A 163 -10.14 -0.06 -9.64
C LEU A 163 -9.80 1.18 -8.80
N HIS A 164 -10.42 2.34 -9.03
CA HIS A 164 -10.25 3.53 -8.19
C HIS A 164 -10.90 3.32 -6.82
N GLU A 165 -12.13 2.81 -6.80
CA GLU A 165 -12.81 2.45 -5.57
C GLU A 165 -12.03 1.35 -4.82
N ALA A 166 -11.56 0.33 -5.53
CA ALA A 166 -10.78 -0.76 -4.95
C ALA A 166 -9.48 -0.27 -4.32
N ALA A 167 -8.73 0.59 -5.00
CA ALA A 167 -7.50 1.20 -4.45
C ALA A 167 -7.81 2.02 -3.19
N ALA A 168 -8.85 2.85 -3.22
CA ALA A 168 -9.27 3.66 -2.08
C ALA A 168 -9.65 2.80 -0.87
N ASN A 169 -10.20 1.61 -1.08
CA ASN A 169 -10.67 0.69 -0.03
C ASN A 169 -9.58 -0.25 0.49
N LEU A 170 -8.52 -0.53 -0.27
CA LEU A 170 -7.57 -1.61 -0.04
C LEU A 170 -7.06 -1.69 1.41
N PHE A 171 -6.35 -0.68 1.87
CA PHE A 171 -5.71 -0.72 3.20
C PHE A 171 -6.72 -0.63 4.34
N ALA A 172 -7.82 0.11 4.16
CA ALA A 172 -8.87 0.17 5.18
C ALA A 172 -9.52 -1.21 5.38
N MET A 173 -9.82 -1.93 4.30
CA MET A 173 -10.43 -3.25 4.38
C MET A 173 -9.44 -4.32 4.83
N LEU A 174 -8.16 -4.28 4.41
CA LEU A 174 -7.14 -5.17 4.96
C LEU A 174 -7.01 -5.00 6.48
N ARG A 175 -7.02 -3.76 7.00
CA ARG A 175 -7.02 -3.51 8.45
C ARG A 175 -8.27 -4.03 9.14
N ALA A 176 -9.45 -3.85 8.53
CA ALA A 176 -10.71 -4.32 9.10
C ALA A 176 -10.79 -5.85 9.18
N LEU A 177 -10.18 -6.56 8.21
CA LEU A 177 -10.12 -8.02 8.15
C LEU A 177 -8.94 -8.61 8.94
N ASP A 178 -7.98 -7.79 9.36
CA ASP A 178 -6.82 -8.22 10.16
C ASP A 178 -7.25 -8.48 11.62
N ARG A 179 -7.90 -9.61 11.85
CA ARG A 179 -8.46 -10.01 13.14
C ARG A 179 -7.91 -11.37 13.56
N PRO A 180 -7.58 -11.58 14.85
CA PRO A 180 -7.01 -12.83 15.34
C PRO A 180 -7.94 -14.05 15.17
N GLU A 181 -9.25 -13.84 15.05
CA GLU A 181 -10.23 -14.89 14.78
C GLU A 181 -10.22 -15.41 13.35
N HIS A 182 -9.57 -14.72 12.40
CA HIS A 182 -9.44 -15.17 11.02
C HIS A 182 -8.17 -15.99 10.84
N ALA A 183 -8.26 -17.18 10.26
CA ALA A 183 -7.10 -18.00 9.93
C ALA A 183 -6.25 -17.38 8.81
N ALA A 184 -6.88 -16.63 7.88
CA ALA A 184 -6.23 -15.89 6.81
C ALA A 184 -7.19 -14.85 6.20
N ILE A 185 -6.65 -13.92 5.39
CA ILE A 185 -7.41 -13.08 4.47
C ILE A 185 -7.28 -13.67 3.06
N ALA A 186 -8.37 -14.21 2.53
CA ALA A 186 -8.49 -14.73 1.18
C ALA A 186 -8.86 -13.59 0.23
N VAL A 187 -8.06 -13.33 -0.81
CA VAL A 187 -8.22 -12.20 -1.72
C VAL A 187 -8.56 -12.70 -3.12
N MET A 188 -9.67 -12.21 -3.69
CA MET A 188 -10.06 -12.50 -5.06
C MET A 188 -9.07 -11.90 -6.08
N PRO A 189 -9.01 -12.47 -7.31
CA PRO A 189 -8.21 -11.90 -8.39
C PRO A 189 -8.61 -10.46 -8.71
N ILE A 190 -7.60 -9.62 -8.94
CA ILE A 190 -7.76 -8.21 -9.37
C ILE A 190 -7.00 -8.04 -10.69
N PRO A 191 -7.56 -7.36 -11.70
CA PRO A 191 -6.87 -7.10 -12.97
C PRO A 191 -5.52 -6.38 -12.77
N GLU A 192 -4.52 -6.71 -13.60
CA GLU A 192 -3.18 -6.08 -13.54
C GLU A 192 -3.10 -4.73 -14.29
N THR A 193 -4.19 -4.24 -14.86
CA THR A 193 -4.25 -3.00 -15.63
C THR A 193 -4.47 -1.77 -14.75
N GLY A 194 -3.97 -0.61 -15.16
CA GLY A 194 -4.19 0.66 -14.47
C GLY A 194 -3.81 0.61 -12.99
N LEU A 195 -4.70 1.05 -12.10
CA LEU A 195 -4.49 0.98 -10.65
C LEU A 195 -4.40 -0.45 -10.10
N GLY A 196 -4.88 -1.45 -10.84
CA GLY A 196 -4.77 -2.85 -10.43
C GLY A 196 -3.32 -3.30 -10.29
N ALA A 197 -2.39 -2.78 -11.09
CA ALA A 197 -0.96 -3.03 -10.92
C ALA A 197 -0.44 -2.59 -9.55
N ALA A 198 -0.89 -1.42 -9.06
CA ALA A 198 -0.53 -0.92 -7.74
C ALA A 198 -1.19 -1.73 -6.62
N ILE A 199 -2.46 -2.10 -6.75
CA ILE A 199 -3.18 -2.93 -5.79
C ILE A 199 -2.48 -4.29 -5.65
N ASN A 200 -2.21 -4.96 -6.77
CA ASN A 200 -1.57 -6.28 -6.78
C ASN A 200 -0.12 -6.25 -6.27
N ASP A 201 0.64 -5.19 -6.52
CA ASP A 201 1.96 -5.01 -5.91
C ASP A 201 1.86 -4.99 -4.37
N ARG A 202 0.90 -4.25 -3.81
CA ARG A 202 0.67 -4.19 -2.35
C ARG A 202 0.23 -5.53 -1.79
N LEU A 203 -0.67 -6.22 -2.46
CA LEU A 203 -1.18 -7.54 -2.06
C LEU A 203 -0.09 -8.61 -2.11
N ARG A 204 0.75 -8.64 -3.17
CA ARG A 204 1.90 -9.57 -3.24
C ARG A 204 2.87 -9.37 -2.08
N ARG A 205 3.18 -8.12 -1.74
CA ARG A 205 4.05 -7.81 -0.58
C ARG A 205 3.40 -8.11 0.75
N ALA A 206 2.08 -7.93 0.87
CA ALA A 206 1.31 -8.30 2.05
C ALA A 206 1.27 -9.81 2.29
N ALA A 207 1.24 -10.59 1.20
CA ALA A 207 1.22 -12.06 1.21
C ALA A 207 2.63 -12.69 1.34
N ALA A 208 3.70 -11.91 1.12
CA ALA A 208 5.07 -12.44 1.18
C ALA A 208 5.44 -12.90 2.59
N PRO A 209 6.24 -13.96 2.73
CA PRO A 209 6.74 -14.42 4.02
C PRO A 209 7.44 -13.29 4.78
N ARG A 210 7.14 -13.14 6.05
CA ARG A 210 7.81 -12.16 6.90
C ARG A 210 9.24 -12.62 7.18
N MET A 211 10.20 -11.81 6.80
CA MET A 211 11.56 -12.02 7.33
C MET A 211 11.55 -11.64 8.81
N PRO A 212 12.19 -12.46 9.69
CA PRO A 212 12.41 -12.08 11.07
C PRO A 212 13.11 -10.71 11.10
N LEU A 213 12.64 -9.77 11.91
CA LEU A 213 13.36 -8.51 12.12
C LEU A 213 14.78 -8.85 12.61
N PRO A 214 15.84 -8.27 12.05
CA PRO A 214 17.23 -8.60 12.42
C PRO A 214 17.57 -8.22 13.86
N PHE A 215 16.69 -7.51 14.57
CA PHE A 215 16.85 -7.18 15.99
C PHE A 215 15.54 -7.40 16.73
N PRO A 216 15.56 -8.20 17.82
CA PRO A 216 14.45 -8.21 18.76
C PRO A 216 14.27 -6.79 19.29
N ALA A 217 13.03 -6.33 19.35
CA ALA A 217 12.72 -5.06 20.02
C ALA A 217 13.17 -5.18 21.49
N THR A 218 14.32 -4.63 21.81
CA THR A 218 14.80 -4.55 23.20
C THR A 218 13.80 -3.68 23.94
N PRO A 219 13.13 -4.16 25.01
CA PRO A 219 12.32 -3.30 25.86
C PRO A 219 13.27 -2.22 26.42
N ARG A 220 12.98 -0.95 26.19
CA ARG A 220 13.62 0.11 26.95
C ARG A 220 13.19 -0.07 28.39
N GLN A 221 14.12 -0.38 29.24
CA GLN A 221 13.95 -0.23 30.67
C GLN A 221 13.84 1.27 30.93
N ASP A 222 12.70 1.67 31.51
CA ASP A 222 12.45 3.01 32.03
C ASP A 222 13.37 3.31 33.21
#